data_80aa3a697953acaa3e45800c5f45a4b2
#
_entry.id   80aa3a697953acaa3e45800c5f45a4b2
#
_cell.length_a   1.000
_cell.length_b   1.000
_cell.length_c   1.000
_cell.angle_alpha   90.00
_cell.angle_beta   90.00
_cell.angle_gamma   90.00
#
_symmetry.space_group_name_H-M   'P 1'
#
loop_
_entity.id
_entity.type
_entity.pdbx_description
1 polymer ?
#
loop_
_entity_poly.entity_id
_entity_poly.type
_entity_poly.pdbx_seq_one_letter_code
_entity_poly.pdbx_strand_id
1 'polypeptide(L)'
;MTRMVLAGLLTVLAGCSSFPARTGEGSSASVSTVSGWVKKSFLLTDPGHAEFRARYDTVTVDENLTGMIHSLSAGVEVMVFYGPWCSDSRKLVPVFLRIAERAGILDERVRYYTLDRSKKSGDGLTERYAVEKVPTFIFLKGGKEIGRVVESPRTTLEGDIVAILVAAAPHGEL
;
A
#
# COMPACT_ATOMS: atom_id res chain seq x y z
N MET A 1 24.57 35.44 83.38
CA MET A 1 23.21 35.81 83.78
C MET A 1 22.39 35.98 82.52
N THR A 2 21.22 35.46 82.55
CA THR A 2 20.05 35.64 81.67
C THR A 2 20.02 34.71 80.41
N ARG A 3 19.23 33.67 80.56
CA ARG A 3 18.74 32.76 79.55
C ARG A 3 17.72 33.47 78.68
N MET A 4 17.80 33.24 77.41
CA MET A 4 16.63 33.48 76.55
C MET A 4 16.48 32.29 75.58
N VAL A 5 15.40 31.55 75.79
CA VAL A 5 14.94 30.40 74.97
C VAL A 5 14.13 30.99 73.80
N LEU A 6 14.50 30.68 72.60
CA LEU A 6 13.65 31.00 71.45
C LEU A 6 13.22 29.73 70.78
N ALA A 7 11.92 29.51 70.82
CA ALA A 7 11.26 28.34 70.18
C ALA A 7 11.27 28.48 68.66
N GLY A 8 11.86 27.46 67.99
CA GLY A 8 11.81 27.39 66.52
C GLY A 8 10.53 26.71 66.08
N LEU A 9 9.75 27.40 65.32
CA LEU A 9 8.51 26.92 64.66
C LEU A 9 8.90 26.11 63.42
N LEU A 10 8.61 24.80 63.48
CA LEU A 10 8.86 23.85 62.36
C LEU A 10 7.69 23.90 61.37
N THR A 11 7.83 24.64 60.26
CA THR A 11 6.87 24.64 59.16
C THR A 11 7.14 23.48 58.24
N VAL A 12 6.26 22.46 58.24
CA VAL A 12 6.23 21.37 57.28
C VAL A 12 5.58 21.86 56.01
N LEU A 13 6.38 22.06 54.97
CA LEU A 13 5.89 22.29 53.60
C LEU A 13 5.61 20.93 52.94
N ALA A 14 4.34 20.60 52.81
CA ALA A 14 3.87 19.49 52.00
C ALA A 14 4.11 19.79 50.50
N GLY A 15 5.17 19.24 49.94
CA GLY A 15 5.43 19.30 48.51
C GLY A 15 4.48 18.38 47.76
N CYS A 16 3.44 18.93 47.11
CA CYS A 16 2.68 18.23 46.11
C CYS A 16 3.55 18.05 44.87
N SER A 17 4.08 16.83 44.67
CA SER A 17 4.73 16.43 43.44
C SER A 17 3.66 16.27 42.37
N SER A 18 3.45 17.31 41.59
CA SER A 18 2.66 17.21 40.35
C SER A 18 3.49 16.42 39.32
N PHE A 19 3.13 15.15 39.07
CA PHE A 19 3.59 14.41 37.91
C PHE A 19 3.04 15.09 36.65
N PRO A 20 3.89 15.47 35.68
CA PRO A 20 3.37 15.89 34.38
C PRO A 20 2.70 14.68 33.73
N ALA A 21 1.40 14.80 33.45
CA ALA A 21 0.69 13.87 32.60
C ALA A 21 1.42 13.85 31.24
N ARG A 22 2.06 12.72 30.93
CA ARG A 22 2.52 12.43 29.57
C ARG A 22 1.27 12.32 28.71
N THR A 23 0.88 13.39 28.07
CA THR A 23 0.03 13.34 26.89
C THR A 23 0.84 12.61 25.82
N GLY A 24 0.52 11.33 25.63
CA GLY A 24 0.98 10.58 24.49
C GLY A 24 0.38 11.24 23.26
N GLU A 25 1.13 12.12 22.62
CA GLU A 25 0.90 12.48 21.24
C GLU A 25 1.13 11.22 20.41
N GLY A 26 0.04 10.49 20.21
CA GLY A 26 -0.02 9.50 19.15
C GLY A 26 0.26 10.25 17.86
N SER A 27 1.49 10.13 17.38
CA SER A 27 1.85 10.48 16.01
C SER A 27 0.96 9.65 15.09
N SER A 28 -0.21 10.21 14.73
CA SER A 28 -0.94 9.71 13.57
C SER A 28 -0.05 10.03 12.39
N ALA A 29 0.71 9.04 11.91
CA ALA A 29 1.39 9.14 10.64
C ALA A 29 0.35 9.60 9.62
N SER A 30 0.50 10.83 9.13
CA SER A 30 -0.39 11.38 8.13
C SER A 30 -0.32 10.47 6.91
N VAL A 31 -1.40 9.73 6.67
CA VAL A 31 -1.54 8.93 5.44
C VAL A 31 -1.32 9.90 4.29
N SER A 32 -0.29 9.66 3.48
CA SER A 32 0.01 10.49 2.31
C SER A 32 -1.25 10.70 1.48
N THR A 33 -1.69 11.94 1.37
CA THR A 33 -2.85 12.33 0.54
C THR A 33 -2.44 12.62 -0.90
N VAL A 34 -1.26 12.14 -1.30
CA VAL A 34 -0.78 12.30 -2.68
C VAL A 34 -1.67 11.50 -3.61
N SER A 35 -2.34 12.18 -4.55
CA SER A 35 -3.06 11.55 -5.64
C SER A 35 -2.27 11.74 -6.93
N GLY A 36 -2.00 10.65 -7.67
CA GLY A 36 -1.24 10.71 -8.91
C GLY A 36 -0.30 9.52 -9.13
N TRP A 37 0.49 9.63 -10.21
CA TRP A 37 1.49 8.64 -10.56
C TRP A 37 2.64 8.61 -9.56
N VAL A 38 3.02 7.42 -9.13
CA VAL A 38 4.16 7.19 -8.23
C VAL A 38 5.03 6.05 -8.74
N LYS A 39 6.30 6.06 -8.33
CA LYS A 39 7.23 4.96 -8.62
C LYS A 39 7.05 3.83 -7.61
N LYS A 40 7.41 2.60 -7.99
CA LYS A 40 7.46 1.44 -7.08
C LYS A 40 8.22 1.73 -5.78
N SER A 41 9.34 2.46 -5.87
CA SER A 41 10.13 2.82 -4.69
C SER A 41 9.32 3.63 -3.66
N PHE A 42 8.42 4.50 -4.11
CA PHE A 42 7.54 5.27 -3.22
C PHE A 42 6.65 4.37 -2.36
N LEU A 43 6.09 3.29 -2.95
CA LEU A 43 5.25 2.34 -2.20
C LEU A 43 6.02 1.61 -1.09
N LEU A 44 7.35 1.53 -1.20
CA LEU A 44 8.19 0.77 -0.29
C LEU A 44 8.99 1.65 0.68
N THR A 45 9.04 2.97 0.48
CA THR A 45 9.87 3.88 1.28
C THR A 45 9.09 5.00 1.96
N ASP A 46 7.91 5.35 1.45
CA ASP A 46 7.09 6.41 2.05
C ASP A 46 6.50 5.97 3.39
N PRO A 47 6.60 6.78 4.46
CA PRO A 47 6.07 6.43 5.77
C PRO A 47 4.56 6.12 5.79
N GLY A 48 3.77 6.75 4.92
CA GLY A 48 2.34 6.48 4.76
C GLY A 48 2.05 5.10 4.17
N HIS A 49 3.09 4.39 3.67
CA HIS A 49 3.03 3.06 3.08
C HIS A 49 3.75 2.00 3.94
N ALA A 50 3.99 2.24 5.23
CA ALA A 50 4.73 1.31 6.09
C ALA A 50 4.15 -0.12 6.09
N GLU A 51 2.81 -0.26 6.06
CA GLU A 51 2.14 -1.56 5.98
C GLU A 51 2.39 -2.27 4.64
N PHE A 52 2.56 -1.53 3.53
CA PHE A 52 2.91 -2.09 2.22
C PHE A 52 4.30 -2.73 2.29
N ARG A 53 5.28 -2.03 2.86
CA ARG A 53 6.63 -2.54 3.03
C ARG A 53 6.65 -3.78 3.91
N ALA A 54 6.03 -3.73 5.09
CA ALA A 54 5.98 -4.86 6.01
C ALA A 54 5.34 -6.10 5.35
N ARG A 55 4.27 -5.91 4.59
CA ARG A 55 3.60 -6.98 3.87
C ARG A 55 4.48 -7.52 2.73
N TYR A 56 5.08 -6.63 1.92
CA TYR A 56 5.96 -7.00 0.81
C TYR A 56 7.14 -7.87 1.28
N ASP A 57 7.72 -7.56 2.44
CA ASP A 57 8.86 -8.28 2.99
C ASP A 57 8.51 -9.71 3.46
N THR A 58 7.23 -9.98 3.75
CA THR A 58 6.78 -11.24 4.35
C THR A 58 5.91 -12.11 3.44
N VAL A 59 5.35 -11.54 2.36
CA VAL A 59 4.46 -12.29 1.48
C VAL A 59 5.23 -13.30 0.63
N THR A 60 4.68 -14.51 0.54
CA THR A 60 5.09 -15.55 -0.41
C THR A 60 4.09 -15.63 -1.55
N VAL A 61 4.52 -16.01 -2.73
CA VAL A 61 3.72 -16.18 -3.93
C VAL A 61 3.91 -17.60 -4.48
N ASP A 62 2.93 -18.08 -5.24
CA ASP A 62 3.01 -19.39 -5.88
C ASP A 62 4.00 -19.35 -7.05
N GLU A 63 5.09 -20.12 -6.95
CA GLU A 63 6.16 -20.13 -7.93
C GLU A 63 5.71 -20.75 -9.28
N ASN A 64 4.75 -21.68 -9.27
CA ASN A 64 4.22 -22.25 -10.51
C ASN A 64 3.38 -21.22 -11.26
N LEU A 65 2.47 -20.53 -10.54
CA LEU A 65 1.63 -19.50 -11.14
C LEU A 65 2.47 -18.29 -11.59
N THR A 66 3.48 -17.88 -10.83
CA THR A 66 4.39 -16.80 -11.26
C THR A 66 5.23 -17.20 -12.47
N GLY A 67 5.62 -18.48 -12.60
CA GLY A 67 6.26 -19.02 -13.80
C GLY A 67 5.34 -18.97 -15.03
N MET A 68 4.06 -19.29 -14.87
CA MET A 68 3.05 -19.13 -15.93
C MET A 68 2.87 -17.66 -16.33
N ILE A 69 2.78 -16.75 -15.34
CA ILE A 69 2.69 -15.30 -15.59
C ILE A 69 3.91 -14.84 -16.38
N HIS A 70 5.14 -15.27 -16.01
CA HIS A 70 6.36 -14.97 -16.73
C HIS A 70 6.24 -15.33 -18.22
N SER A 71 5.81 -16.54 -18.51
CA SER A 71 5.71 -17.05 -19.88
C SER A 71 4.64 -16.32 -20.72
N LEU A 72 3.55 -15.86 -20.08
CA LEU A 72 2.39 -15.29 -20.76
C LEU A 72 2.40 -13.75 -20.82
N SER A 73 3.23 -13.08 -20.00
CA SER A 73 3.19 -11.63 -19.83
C SER A 73 3.98 -10.83 -20.89
N ALA A 74 4.46 -11.48 -21.96
CA ALA A 74 5.19 -10.77 -23.01
C ALA A 74 4.34 -9.64 -23.61
N GLY A 75 4.87 -8.39 -23.57
CA GLY A 75 4.18 -7.20 -24.08
C GLY A 75 3.01 -6.71 -23.24
N VAL A 76 2.79 -7.27 -22.05
CA VAL A 76 1.75 -6.81 -21.11
C VAL A 76 2.25 -5.66 -20.28
N GLU A 77 1.44 -4.61 -20.15
CA GLU A 77 1.59 -3.50 -19.24
C GLU A 77 0.53 -3.59 -18.14
N VAL A 78 0.82 -3.09 -16.94
CA VAL A 78 -0.14 -3.09 -15.84
C VAL A 78 -0.30 -1.68 -15.26
N MET A 79 -1.54 -1.28 -15.05
CA MET A 79 -1.88 -0.08 -14.29
C MET A 79 -2.49 -0.50 -12.95
N VAL A 80 -1.95 0.01 -11.86
CA VAL A 80 -2.39 -0.30 -10.50
C VAL A 80 -2.95 0.97 -9.88
N PHE A 81 -4.26 1.04 -9.73
CA PHE A 81 -4.93 2.10 -8.98
C PHE A 81 -5.13 1.62 -7.53
N TYR A 82 -4.66 2.40 -6.56
CA TYR A 82 -4.72 2.00 -5.18
C TYR A 82 -4.88 3.19 -4.22
N GLY A 83 -5.32 2.93 -2.99
CA GLY A 83 -5.36 3.91 -1.92
C GLY A 83 -4.60 3.39 -0.69
N PRO A 84 -3.59 4.10 -0.16
CA PRO A 84 -2.86 3.65 1.04
C PRO A 84 -3.75 3.56 2.28
N TRP A 85 -4.88 4.24 2.27
CA TRP A 85 -5.93 4.19 3.29
C TRP A 85 -6.85 2.97 3.20
N CYS A 86 -6.85 2.23 2.05
CA CYS A 86 -7.72 1.09 1.80
C CYS A 86 -7.08 -0.21 2.31
N SER A 87 -7.81 -0.97 3.12
CA SER A 87 -7.34 -2.25 3.68
C SER A 87 -6.99 -3.27 2.60
N ASP A 88 -7.77 -3.33 1.53
CA ASP A 88 -7.55 -4.29 0.43
C ASP A 88 -6.35 -3.88 -0.42
N SER A 89 -6.13 -2.57 -0.63
CA SER A 89 -4.89 -2.08 -1.24
C SER A 89 -3.66 -2.47 -0.43
N ARG A 90 -3.70 -2.32 0.92
CA ARG A 90 -2.60 -2.71 1.81
C ARG A 90 -2.32 -4.22 1.80
N LYS A 91 -3.34 -5.04 1.54
CA LYS A 91 -3.18 -6.49 1.42
C LYS A 91 -2.64 -6.91 0.05
N LEU A 92 -3.24 -6.39 -1.04
CA LEU A 92 -3.07 -6.95 -2.39
C LEU A 92 -1.98 -6.27 -3.21
N VAL A 93 -1.74 -4.96 -3.03
CA VAL A 93 -0.69 -4.28 -3.81
C VAL A 93 0.70 -4.83 -3.49
N PRO A 94 1.08 -5.08 -2.22
CA PRO A 94 2.36 -5.74 -1.93
C PRO A 94 2.47 -7.15 -2.49
N VAL A 95 1.37 -7.92 -2.54
CA VAL A 95 1.34 -9.25 -3.19
C VAL A 95 1.61 -9.10 -4.68
N PHE A 96 0.94 -8.15 -5.34
CA PHE A 96 1.18 -7.85 -6.76
C PHE A 96 2.65 -7.44 -7.03
N LEU A 97 3.23 -6.59 -6.18
CA LEU A 97 4.64 -6.21 -6.29
C LEU A 97 5.56 -7.45 -6.28
N ARG A 98 5.29 -8.40 -5.41
CA ARG A 98 6.06 -9.65 -5.32
C ARG A 98 5.81 -10.57 -6.52
N ILE A 99 4.56 -10.67 -6.98
CA ILE A 99 4.22 -11.40 -8.21
C ILE A 99 4.98 -10.83 -9.41
N ALA A 100 4.91 -9.52 -9.60
CA ALA A 100 5.58 -8.84 -10.73
C ALA A 100 7.10 -9.07 -10.71
N GLU A 101 7.72 -8.99 -9.53
CA GLU A 101 9.15 -9.26 -9.36
C GLU A 101 9.48 -10.74 -9.70
N ARG A 102 8.74 -11.69 -9.16
CA ARG A 102 8.98 -13.13 -9.39
C ARG A 102 8.70 -13.55 -10.82
N ALA A 103 7.69 -12.97 -11.43
CA ALA A 103 7.37 -13.19 -12.84
C ALA A 103 8.28 -12.41 -13.80
N GLY A 104 9.21 -11.59 -13.30
CA GLY A 104 10.12 -10.82 -14.15
C GLY A 104 9.43 -9.73 -14.98
N ILE A 105 8.29 -9.23 -14.52
CA ILE A 105 7.62 -8.08 -15.15
C ILE A 105 8.46 -6.84 -14.84
N LEU A 106 8.97 -6.20 -15.88
CA LEU A 106 9.84 -5.03 -15.75
C LEU A 106 9.10 -3.85 -15.11
N ASP A 107 9.79 -3.11 -14.24
CA ASP A 107 9.19 -2.00 -13.50
C ASP A 107 8.62 -0.89 -14.43
N GLU A 108 9.22 -0.67 -15.61
CA GLU A 108 8.73 0.27 -16.62
C GLU A 108 7.41 -0.15 -17.27
N ARG A 109 7.02 -1.41 -17.14
CA ARG A 109 5.72 -1.92 -17.62
C ARG A 109 4.62 -1.85 -16.58
N VAL A 110 4.95 -1.45 -15.34
CA VAL A 110 3.97 -1.31 -14.27
C VAL A 110 3.89 0.15 -13.84
N ARG A 111 2.70 0.70 -13.89
CA ARG A 111 2.42 2.07 -13.48
C ARG A 111 1.49 2.08 -12.27
N TYR A 112 1.88 2.79 -11.21
CA TYR A 112 1.13 2.89 -9.97
C TYR A 112 0.49 4.27 -9.84
N TYR A 113 -0.82 4.30 -9.63
CA TYR A 113 -1.58 5.52 -9.40
C TYR A 113 -2.20 5.47 -8.00
N THR A 114 -1.78 6.37 -7.13
CA THR A 114 -2.36 6.48 -5.78
C THR A 114 -3.58 7.41 -5.82
N LEU A 115 -4.60 7.06 -5.07
CA LEU A 115 -5.86 7.79 -4.97
C LEU A 115 -6.15 8.14 -3.51
N ASP A 116 -6.73 9.32 -3.30
CA ASP A 116 -7.34 9.69 -2.04
C ASP A 116 -8.69 8.98 -1.84
N ARG A 117 -9.40 9.31 -0.76
CA ARG A 117 -10.69 8.67 -0.43
C ARG A 117 -11.82 9.04 -1.40
N SER A 118 -11.70 10.10 -2.18
CA SER A 118 -12.67 10.46 -3.22
C SER A 118 -12.63 9.48 -4.39
N LYS A 119 -11.51 8.76 -4.56
CA LYS A 119 -11.20 7.85 -5.66
C LYS A 119 -11.30 8.53 -7.04
N LYS A 120 -11.14 9.84 -7.08
CA LYS A 120 -11.12 10.61 -8.32
C LYS A 120 -9.70 11.03 -8.65
N SER A 121 -9.34 10.92 -9.91
CA SER A 121 -8.08 11.44 -10.41
C SER A 121 -8.27 12.86 -10.95
N GLY A 122 -7.33 13.75 -10.65
CA GLY A 122 -7.39 15.11 -11.16
C GLY A 122 -7.17 15.23 -12.67
N ASP A 123 -6.69 14.16 -13.31
CA ASP A 123 -6.39 14.05 -14.74
C ASP A 123 -7.44 13.22 -15.52
N GLY A 124 -8.56 12.84 -14.90
CA GLY A 124 -9.64 12.10 -15.52
C GLY A 124 -9.34 10.62 -15.81
N LEU A 125 -8.26 10.05 -15.25
CA LEU A 125 -7.88 8.65 -15.50
C LEU A 125 -8.86 7.67 -14.86
N THR A 126 -9.37 7.96 -13.68
CA THR A 126 -10.36 7.10 -13.02
C THR A 126 -11.64 6.97 -13.82
N GLU A 127 -12.09 8.07 -14.44
CA GLU A 127 -13.23 8.08 -15.34
C GLU A 127 -12.91 7.33 -16.65
N ARG A 128 -11.75 7.62 -17.26
CA ARG A 128 -11.32 6.98 -18.50
C ARG A 128 -11.24 5.46 -18.40
N TYR A 129 -10.75 4.95 -17.28
CA TYR A 129 -10.58 3.51 -17.03
C TYR A 129 -11.72 2.92 -16.19
N ALA A 130 -12.78 3.68 -15.91
CA ALA A 130 -13.91 3.27 -15.07
C ALA A 130 -13.46 2.65 -13.74
N VAL A 131 -12.54 3.33 -13.02
CA VAL A 131 -12.03 2.90 -11.73
C VAL A 131 -12.92 3.43 -10.62
N GLU A 132 -13.77 2.58 -10.06
CA GLU A 132 -14.70 2.92 -8.98
C GLU A 132 -14.21 2.43 -7.61
N LYS A 133 -13.35 1.42 -7.62
CA LYS A 133 -12.89 0.69 -6.43
C LYS A 133 -11.38 0.54 -6.42
N VAL A 134 -10.79 0.37 -5.23
CA VAL A 134 -9.36 0.16 -5.03
C VAL A 134 -9.09 -1.00 -4.08
N PRO A 135 -8.05 -1.82 -4.38
CA PRO A 135 -7.18 -1.71 -5.56
C PRO A 135 -7.87 -2.18 -6.84
N THR A 136 -7.47 -1.61 -7.97
CA THR A 136 -7.82 -2.09 -9.30
C THR A 136 -6.53 -2.30 -10.09
N PHE A 137 -6.33 -3.51 -10.60
CA PHE A 137 -5.22 -3.91 -11.44
C PHE A 137 -5.74 -4.07 -12.86
N ILE A 138 -5.29 -3.24 -13.81
CA ILE A 138 -5.70 -3.26 -15.21
C ILE A 138 -4.54 -3.78 -16.05
N PHE A 139 -4.76 -4.86 -16.77
CA PHE A 139 -3.79 -5.48 -17.66
C PHE A 139 -4.03 -5.03 -19.09
N LEU A 140 -2.98 -4.54 -19.75
CA LEU A 140 -3.05 -3.98 -21.10
C LEU A 140 -2.07 -4.73 -22.01
N LYS A 141 -2.45 -4.96 -23.27
CA LYS A 141 -1.55 -5.44 -24.30
C LYS A 141 -1.75 -4.61 -25.57
N GLY A 142 -0.67 -3.99 -26.07
CA GLY A 142 -0.75 -3.05 -27.18
C GLY A 142 -1.67 -1.85 -26.90
N GLY A 143 -1.69 -1.37 -25.66
CA GLY A 143 -2.55 -0.25 -25.22
C GLY A 143 -4.04 -0.59 -25.03
N LYS A 144 -4.46 -1.85 -25.28
CA LYS A 144 -5.83 -2.32 -25.13
C LYS A 144 -5.96 -3.16 -23.85
N GLU A 145 -7.02 -2.90 -23.07
CA GLU A 145 -7.30 -3.71 -21.89
C GLU A 145 -7.64 -5.16 -22.26
N ILE A 146 -6.95 -6.09 -21.63
CA ILE A 146 -7.16 -7.53 -21.76
C ILE A 146 -7.85 -8.15 -20.55
N GLY A 147 -7.95 -7.41 -19.44
CA GLY A 147 -8.66 -7.81 -18.23
C GLY A 147 -8.24 -6.99 -17.03
N ARG A 148 -8.97 -7.16 -15.93
CA ARG A 148 -8.69 -6.48 -14.66
C ARG A 148 -9.06 -7.31 -13.44
N VAL A 149 -8.41 -7.02 -12.32
CA VAL A 149 -8.81 -7.50 -10.99
C VAL A 149 -9.24 -6.29 -10.16
N VAL A 150 -10.41 -6.34 -9.54
CA VAL A 150 -11.00 -5.24 -8.77
C VAL A 150 -11.24 -5.70 -7.33
N GLU A 151 -10.72 -4.95 -6.36
CA GLU A 151 -10.78 -5.17 -4.91
C GLU A 151 -10.23 -6.53 -4.47
N SER A 152 -10.93 -7.61 -4.77
CA SER A 152 -10.57 -8.95 -4.31
C SER A 152 -10.52 -9.93 -5.50
N PRO A 153 -9.50 -10.78 -5.58
CA PRO A 153 -9.46 -11.83 -6.59
C PRO A 153 -10.56 -12.87 -6.33
N ARG A 154 -10.93 -13.60 -7.38
CA ARG A 154 -11.90 -14.72 -7.30
C ARG A 154 -11.30 -15.93 -6.59
N THR A 155 -10.01 -16.16 -6.80
CA THR A 155 -9.24 -17.25 -6.19
C THR A 155 -8.04 -16.66 -5.44
N THR A 156 -6.89 -16.62 -6.10
CA THR A 156 -5.71 -15.86 -5.66
C THR A 156 -5.40 -14.80 -6.70
N LEU A 157 -4.58 -13.81 -6.34
CA LEU A 157 -4.22 -12.76 -7.30
C LEU A 157 -3.43 -13.34 -8.47
N GLU A 158 -2.53 -14.29 -8.20
CA GLU A 158 -1.78 -15.02 -9.22
C GLU A 158 -2.73 -15.79 -10.17
N GLY A 159 -3.70 -16.52 -9.59
CA GLY A 159 -4.65 -17.31 -10.37
C GLY A 159 -5.50 -16.46 -11.30
N ASP A 160 -6.00 -15.33 -10.82
CA ASP A 160 -6.79 -14.40 -11.62
C ASP A 160 -5.93 -13.73 -12.72
N ILE A 161 -4.67 -13.40 -12.44
CA ILE A 161 -3.72 -12.88 -13.44
C ILE A 161 -3.49 -13.93 -14.53
N VAL A 162 -3.20 -15.17 -14.15
CA VAL A 162 -3.04 -16.26 -15.12
C VAL A 162 -4.28 -16.41 -16.01
N ALA A 163 -5.47 -16.40 -15.41
CA ALA A 163 -6.73 -16.50 -16.17
C ALA A 163 -6.89 -15.37 -17.20
N ILE A 164 -6.56 -14.13 -16.83
CA ILE A 164 -6.58 -12.98 -17.74
C ILE A 164 -5.59 -13.18 -18.89
N LEU A 165 -4.35 -13.59 -18.59
CA LEU A 165 -3.30 -13.76 -19.59
C LEU A 165 -3.59 -14.90 -20.55
N VAL A 166 -4.10 -16.02 -20.05
CA VAL A 166 -4.52 -17.17 -20.88
C VAL A 166 -5.66 -16.77 -21.81
N ALA A 167 -6.68 -16.06 -21.31
CA ALA A 167 -7.79 -15.58 -22.13
C ALA A 167 -7.37 -14.60 -23.25
N ALA A 168 -6.27 -13.88 -23.05
CA ALA A 168 -5.71 -12.93 -24.03
C ALA A 168 -4.64 -13.53 -24.94
N ALA A 169 -4.24 -14.78 -24.72
CA ALA A 169 -3.29 -15.48 -25.60
C ALA A 169 -3.92 -15.76 -26.96
N PRO A 170 -3.19 -15.61 -28.07
CA PRO A 170 -3.69 -16.00 -29.38
C PRO A 170 -3.97 -17.51 -29.40
N HIS A 171 -5.16 -17.87 -29.93
CA HIS A 171 -5.53 -19.28 -30.09
C HIS A 171 -4.53 -19.97 -31.00
N GLY A 172 -3.66 -20.84 -30.45
CA GLY A 172 -2.68 -21.62 -31.19
C GLY A 172 -1.26 -21.64 -30.63
N GLU A 173 -0.97 -20.97 -29.54
CA GLU A 173 0.37 -20.92 -28.89
C GLU A 173 0.41 -21.58 -27.50
N LEU A 174 -0.48 -22.54 -27.22
CA LEU A 174 -0.44 -23.37 -26.00
C LEU A 174 0.05 -24.78 -26.33
#